data_6c382218197dc56cc63f8acedf34b527
#
_entry.id   6c382218197dc56cc63f8acedf34b527
#
_cell.length_a   1.000
_cell.length_b   1.000
_cell.length_c   1.000
_cell.angle_alpha   90.00
_cell.angle_beta   90.00
_cell.angle_gamma   90.00
#
_symmetry.space_group_name_H-M   'P 1'
#
loop_
_entity.id
_entity.type
_entity.pdbx_description
1 polymer ?
#
loop_
_entity_poly.entity_id
_entity_poly.type
_entity_poly.pdbx_seq_one_letter_code
_entity_poly.pdbx_strand_id
1 'polypeptide(L)' 'MQHLNDRQNGIVALARTTGRVSVEDLATRFEVTQQTIRRDLNDLC' A
#
# COMPACT_ATOMS: atom_id res chain seq x y z
N MET A 1 15.22 11.36 6.22
CA MET A 1 14.04 11.34 5.34
C MET A 1 13.80 9.92 4.85
N GLN A 2 12.59 9.41 5.00
CA GLN A 2 12.27 8.06 4.58
C GLN A 2 12.01 7.99 3.09
N HIS A 3 12.58 6.98 2.48
CA HIS A 3 12.26 6.67 1.09
C HIS A 3 11.16 5.64 1.04
N LEU A 4 10.05 6.01 0.45
CA LEU A 4 9.00 5.06 0.16
C LEU A 4 9.29 4.42 -1.20
N ASN A 5 9.09 3.10 -1.30
CA ASN A 5 9.20 2.47 -2.59
C ASN A 5 7.96 2.81 -3.44
N ASP A 6 8.00 2.46 -4.72
CA ASP A 6 6.91 2.80 -5.64
C ASP A 6 5.57 2.24 -5.17
N ARG A 7 5.58 1.05 -4.61
CA ARG A 7 4.36 0.42 -4.12
C ARG A 7 3.80 1.18 -2.94
N GLN A 8 4.65 1.56 -1.99
CA GLN A 8 4.21 2.33 -0.83
C GLN A 8 3.67 3.69 -1.23
N ASN A 9 4.30 4.33 -2.19
CA ASN A 9 3.80 5.60 -2.73
C ASN A 9 2.42 5.43 -3.35
N GLY A 10 2.21 4.34 -4.09
CA GLY A 10 0.91 4.04 -4.67
C GLY A 10 -0.16 3.81 -3.62
N ILE A 11 0.19 3.12 -2.53
CA ILE A 11 -0.75 2.87 -1.44
C ILE A 11 -1.18 4.20 -0.80
N VAL A 12 -0.22 5.05 -0.51
CA VAL A 12 -0.50 6.36 0.09
C VAL A 12 -1.37 7.21 -0.83
N ALA A 13 -1.06 7.21 -2.12
CA ALA A 13 -1.84 7.97 -3.10
C ALA A 13 -3.29 7.49 -3.14
N LEU A 14 -3.50 6.18 -3.14
CA LEU A 14 -4.85 5.62 -3.13
C LEU A 14 -5.61 5.98 -1.85
N ALA A 15 -4.92 5.90 -0.71
CA ALA A 15 -5.55 6.24 0.57
C ALA A 15 -6.01 7.69 0.58
N ARG A 16 -5.22 8.58 0.01
CA ARG A 16 -5.58 10.01 -0.06
C ARG A 16 -6.73 10.26 -1.02
N THR A 17 -6.78 9.50 -2.10
CA THR A 17 -7.81 9.69 -3.13
C THR A 17 -9.16 9.13 -2.70
N THR A 18 -9.15 7.93 -2.12
CA THR A 18 -10.40 7.22 -1.79
C THR A 18 -10.79 7.34 -0.33
N GLY A 19 -9.87 7.77 0.52
CA GLY A 19 -10.12 7.89 1.96
C GLY A 19 -9.86 6.61 2.72
N ARG A 20 -9.72 5.48 2.05
CA ARG A 20 -9.36 4.22 2.69
C ARG A 20 -8.92 3.21 1.64
N VAL A 21 -8.19 2.21 2.10
CA VAL A 21 -7.70 1.16 1.22
C VAL A 21 -7.98 -0.20 1.83
N SER A 22 -8.07 -1.20 0.97
CA SER A 22 -8.28 -2.59 1.38
C SER A 22 -7.03 -3.39 1.01
N VAL A 23 -6.61 -4.28 1.90
CA VAL A 23 -5.45 -5.14 1.64
C VAL A 23 -5.70 -5.99 0.40
N GLU A 24 -6.91 -6.53 0.24
CA GLU A 24 -7.27 -7.31 -0.93
C GLU A 24 -7.14 -6.51 -2.21
N ASP A 25 -7.70 -5.32 -2.22
CA ASP A 25 -7.65 -4.46 -3.39
C ASP A 25 -6.22 -4.09 -3.75
N LEU A 26 -5.43 -3.74 -2.75
CA LEU A 26 -4.04 -3.37 -2.97
C LEU A 26 -3.23 -4.55 -3.50
N ALA A 27 -3.44 -5.73 -2.96
CA ALA A 27 -2.74 -6.92 -3.41
C ALA A 27 -3.04 -7.21 -4.88
N THR A 28 -4.31 -7.09 -5.26
CA THR A 28 -4.72 -7.31 -6.63
C THR A 28 -4.15 -6.24 -7.56
N ARG A 29 -4.23 -4.99 -7.13
CA ARG A 29 -3.80 -3.85 -7.94
C ARG A 29 -2.31 -3.86 -8.20
N PHE A 30 -1.53 -4.26 -7.20
CA PHE A 30 -0.08 -4.28 -7.33
C PHE A 30 0.47 -5.67 -7.69
N GLU A 31 -0.42 -6.64 -7.86
CA GLU A 31 -0.04 -8.01 -8.24
C GLU A 31 0.93 -8.63 -7.24
N VAL A 32 0.64 -8.46 -5.95
CA VAL A 32 1.42 -9.04 -4.87
C VAL A 32 0.48 -9.75 -3.90
N THR A 33 1.06 -10.48 -2.95
CA THR A 33 0.25 -11.17 -1.94
C THR A 33 -0.27 -10.17 -0.91
N GLN A 34 -1.36 -10.56 -0.24
CA GLN A 34 -1.89 -9.74 0.84
C GLN A 34 -0.88 -9.58 1.97
N GLN A 35 -0.09 -10.61 2.23
CA GLN A 35 0.96 -10.54 3.24
C GLN A 35 1.97 -9.44 2.92
N THR A 36 2.33 -9.30 1.66
CA THR A 36 3.24 -8.24 1.23
C THR A 36 2.65 -6.86 1.50
N ILE A 37 1.37 -6.69 1.21
CA ILE A 37 0.69 -5.41 1.47
C ILE A 37 0.64 -5.11 2.96
N ARG A 38 0.34 -6.11 3.78
CA ARG A 38 0.31 -5.91 5.23
C ARG A 38 1.66 -5.46 5.77
N ARG A 39 2.72 -6.05 5.22
CA ARG A 39 4.07 -5.67 5.60
C ARG A 39 4.37 -4.23 5.22
N ASP A 40 3.97 -3.83 4.01
CA ASP A 40 4.16 -2.46 3.57
C ASP A 40 3.39 -1.47 4.45
N LEU A 41 2.16 -1.82 4.81
CA LEU A 41 1.36 -0.96 5.67
C LEU A 41 1.99 -0.82 7.06
N ASN A 42 2.57 -1.89 7.56
CA ASN A 42 3.30 -1.85 8.83
C ASN A 42 4.49 -0.90 8.75
N ASP A 43 5.19 -0.93 7.64
CA ASP A 43 6.36 -0.07 7.45
C ASP A 43 5.96 1.39 7.34
N LEU A 44 4.75 1.67 6.84
CA LEU A 44 4.26 3.03 6.70
C LEU A 44 3.77 3.62 8.02
N CYS A 45 3.46 2.79 9.00
CA CYS A 45 3.06 3.25 10.34
C CYS A 45 4.27 3.32 11.29
#